data_2e1298bac6a09a6d64d2f2dea9d8e1b1
#
_entry.id   2e1298bac6a09a6d64d2f2dea9d8e1b1
#
_cell.length_a   1.000
_cell.length_b   1.000
_cell.length_c   1.000
_cell.angle_alpha   90.00
_cell.angle_beta   90.00
_cell.angle_gamma   90.00
#
_symmetry.space_group_name_H-M   'P 1'
#
loop_
_entity.id
_entity.type
_entity.pdbx_description
1 polymer ?
#
loop_
_entity_poly.entity_id
_entity_poly.type
_entity_poly.pdbx_seq_one_letter_code
_entity_poly.pdbx_strand_id
1 'polypeptide(L)'
;MPCVLGGYSLAGLFSLWAAYQTNAFRAVAACSPSVWFDDWDTYIAAHEPKTSHVYLSLGNKEHKTRNPLLRTGKARILAQAERLTQCGVNTTLEWNSGNHFQDNAARTAKGFLWCAEQLAGQEKPYA
;
A
#
# COMPACT_ATOMS: atom_id res chain seq x y z
N MET A 1 -19.17 -1.44 11.02
CA MET A 1 -17.82 -1.38 11.61
C MET A 1 -16.79 -1.27 10.49
N PRO A 2 -15.85 -0.34 10.56
CA PRO A 2 -14.83 -0.21 9.52
C PRO A 2 -13.88 -1.41 9.51
N CYS A 3 -13.51 -1.82 8.31
CA CYS A 3 -12.61 -2.94 8.08
C CYS A 3 -11.31 -2.47 7.45
N VAL A 4 -10.22 -3.13 7.82
CA VAL A 4 -8.89 -2.94 7.25
C VAL A 4 -8.50 -4.22 6.51
N LEU A 5 -7.99 -4.06 5.31
CA LEU A 5 -7.39 -5.16 4.55
C LEU A 5 -5.90 -4.88 4.41
N GLY A 6 -5.10 -5.91 4.47
CA GLY A 6 -3.68 -5.72 4.27
C GLY A 6 -2.96 -7.01 3.95
N GLY A 7 -1.72 -6.86 3.52
CA GLY A 7 -0.87 -7.98 3.20
C GLY A 7 0.52 -7.55 2.80
N TYR A 8 1.39 -8.52 2.63
CA TYR A 8 2.78 -8.34 2.25
C TYR A 8 3.04 -8.94 0.87
N SER A 9 3.85 -8.29 0.07
CA SER A 9 4.26 -8.78 -1.25
C SER A 9 3.05 -8.92 -2.20
N LEU A 10 2.77 -10.11 -2.70
CA LEU A 10 1.63 -10.33 -3.60
C LEU A 10 0.30 -10.08 -2.88
N ALA A 11 0.20 -10.42 -1.60
CA ALA A 11 -0.97 -10.11 -0.80
C ALA A 11 -1.13 -8.59 -0.61
N GLY A 12 -0.03 -7.84 -0.60
CA GLY A 12 -0.08 -6.38 -0.63
C GLY A 12 -0.66 -5.85 -1.93
N LEU A 13 -0.27 -6.43 -3.05
CA LEU A 13 -0.85 -6.09 -4.36
C LEU A 13 -2.34 -6.44 -4.40
N PHE A 14 -2.72 -7.59 -3.91
CA PHE A 14 -4.13 -7.97 -3.82
C PHE A 14 -4.93 -6.95 -2.99
N SER A 15 -4.37 -6.51 -1.88
CA SER A 15 -5.02 -5.51 -1.03
C SER A 15 -5.23 -4.18 -1.77
N LEU A 16 -4.25 -3.76 -2.55
CA LEU A 16 -4.38 -2.58 -3.41
C LEU A 16 -5.46 -2.79 -4.48
N TRP A 17 -5.45 -3.95 -5.13
CA TRP A 17 -6.47 -4.24 -6.13
C TRP A 17 -7.87 -4.18 -5.52
N ALA A 18 -8.05 -4.74 -4.32
CA ALA A 18 -9.34 -4.68 -3.63
C ALA A 18 -9.75 -3.23 -3.33
N ALA A 19 -8.79 -2.37 -3.03
CA ALA A 19 -9.05 -0.94 -2.80
C ALA A 19 -9.63 -0.25 -4.05
N TYR A 20 -9.36 -0.77 -5.25
CA TYR A 20 -9.92 -0.26 -6.50
C TYR A 20 -11.26 -0.91 -6.84
N GLN A 21 -11.62 -2.03 -6.21
CA GLN A 21 -12.84 -2.79 -6.53
C GLN A 21 -14.02 -2.41 -5.63
N THR A 22 -13.76 -2.09 -4.37
CA THR A 22 -14.83 -1.93 -3.38
C THR A 22 -14.45 -0.88 -2.33
N ASN A 23 -15.46 -0.26 -1.73
CA ASN A 23 -15.30 0.62 -0.58
C ASN A 23 -15.55 -0.10 0.75
N ALA A 24 -15.61 -1.43 0.74
CA ALA A 24 -15.81 -2.23 1.96
C ALA A 24 -14.67 -2.07 2.96
N PHE A 25 -13.46 -1.77 2.48
CA PHE A 25 -12.29 -1.56 3.33
C PHE A 25 -11.97 -0.07 3.39
N ARG A 26 -12.10 0.53 4.56
CA ARG A 26 -11.80 1.95 4.73
C ARG A 26 -10.32 2.26 4.72
N ALA A 27 -9.51 1.29 5.08
CA ALA A 27 -8.06 1.43 5.07
C ALA A 27 -7.42 0.17 4.54
N VAL A 28 -6.33 0.33 3.81
CA VAL A 28 -5.58 -0.77 3.19
C VAL A 28 -4.11 -0.63 3.58
N ALA A 29 -3.53 -1.71 4.10
CA ALA A 29 -2.10 -1.80 4.43
C ALA A 29 -1.41 -2.66 3.38
N ALA A 30 -0.81 -2.03 2.38
CA ALA A 30 -0.08 -2.72 1.32
C ALA A 30 1.41 -2.65 1.62
N CYS A 31 1.93 -3.70 2.22
CA CYS A 31 3.31 -3.76 2.70
C CYS A 31 4.20 -4.42 1.65
N SER A 32 5.22 -3.72 1.22
CA SER A 32 6.11 -4.14 0.12
C SER A 32 5.32 -4.81 -1.01
N PRO A 33 4.28 -4.13 -1.53
CA PRO A 33 3.40 -4.75 -2.52
C PRO A 33 4.11 -4.98 -3.84
N SER A 34 3.68 -6.02 -4.54
CA SER A 34 4.27 -6.42 -5.84
C SER A 34 3.81 -5.49 -6.96
N VAL A 35 4.00 -4.18 -6.80
CA VAL A 35 3.55 -3.16 -7.76
C VAL A 35 4.27 -3.21 -9.11
N TRP A 36 5.33 -4.00 -9.20
CA TRP A 36 6.04 -4.33 -10.43
C TRP A 36 5.29 -5.34 -11.31
N PHE A 37 4.16 -5.85 -10.84
CA PHE A 37 3.36 -6.84 -11.55
C PHE A 37 2.90 -6.28 -12.90
N ASP A 38 2.83 -7.16 -13.92
CA ASP A 38 2.49 -6.78 -15.28
C ASP A 38 1.18 -6.00 -15.36
N ASP A 39 1.19 -4.90 -16.11
CA ASP A 39 0.03 -4.04 -16.38
C ASP A 39 -0.59 -3.37 -15.15
N TRP A 40 0.03 -3.49 -13.97
CA TRP A 40 -0.52 -2.84 -12.78
C TRP A 40 -0.49 -1.31 -12.90
N ASP A 41 0.60 -0.75 -13.42
CA ASP A 41 0.73 0.68 -13.64
C ASP A 41 -0.33 1.21 -14.63
N THR A 42 -0.62 0.45 -15.67
CA THR A 42 -1.69 0.77 -16.62
C THR A 42 -3.05 0.72 -15.95
N TYR A 43 -3.26 -0.30 -15.11
CA TYR A 43 -4.52 -0.46 -14.38
C TYR A 43 -4.81 0.72 -13.46
N ILE A 44 -3.84 1.13 -12.64
CA ILE A 44 -4.05 2.23 -11.70
C ILE A 44 -4.25 3.57 -12.39
N ALA A 45 -3.67 3.75 -13.57
CA ALA A 45 -3.86 4.96 -14.36
C ALA A 45 -5.29 5.05 -14.91
N ALA A 46 -5.93 3.92 -15.19
CA ALA A 46 -7.25 3.84 -15.81
C ALA A 46 -8.41 3.75 -14.81
N HIS A 47 -8.12 3.51 -13.53
CA HIS A 47 -9.14 3.29 -12.50
C HIS A 47 -8.94 4.21 -11.31
N GLU A 48 -10.01 4.45 -10.56
CA GLU A 48 -9.97 5.25 -9.35
C GLU A 48 -10.13 4.35 -8.11
N PRO A 49 -9.34 4.60 -7.05
CA PRO A 49 -9.48 3.85 -5.82
C PRO A 49 -10.78 4.21 -5.09
N LYS A 50 -11.30 3.26 -4.34
CA LYS A 50 -12.55 3.41 -3.59
C LYS A 50 -12.35 3.42 -2.08
N THR A 51 -11.13 3.20 -1.61
CA THR A 51 -10.79 3.27 -0.20
C THR A 51 -10.42 4.70 0.21
N SER A 52 -10.45 4.98 1.51
CA SER A 52 -10.13 6.32 2.04
C SER A 52 -8.69 6.46 2.52
N HIS A 53 -8.06 5.39 2.94
CA HIS A 53 -6.73 5.42 3.53
C HIS A 53 -5.89 4.27 2.99
N VAL A 54 -4.66 4.55 2.57
CA VAL A 54 -3.73 3.53 2.11
C VAL A 54 -2.36 3.73 2.73
N TYR A 55 -1.85 2.70 3.35
CA TYR A 55 -0.47 2.60 3.78
C TYR A 55 0.30 1.80 2.74
N LEU A 56 1.41 2.38 2.29
CA LEU A 56 2.36 1.72 1.41
C LEU A 56 3.70 1.64 2.11
N SER A 57 4.44 0.57 1.91
CA SER A 57 5.81 0.48 2.38
C SER A 57 6.68 -0.24 1.37
N LEU A 58 7.98 0.00 1.46
CA LEU A 58 8.97 -0.70 0.65
C LEU A 58 10.29 -0.71 1.39
N GLY A 59 11.05 -1.78 1.27
CA GLY A 59 12.42 -1.81 1.77
C GLY A 59 13.30 -0.91 0.90
N ASN A 60 14.18 -0.15 1.52
CA ASN A 60 15.02 0.80 0.78
C ASN A 60 16.07 0.14 -0.11
N LYS A 61 16.21 -1.20 -0.01
CA LYS A 61 17.11 -1.98 -0.86
C LYS A 61 16.37 -2.97 -1.77
N GLU A 62 15.05 -2.94 -1.82
CA GLU A 62 14.29 -3.90 -2.63
C GLU A 62 14.54 -3.72 -4.13
N HIS A 63 14.79 -2.50 -4.58
CA HIS A 63 15.10 -2.23 -5.99
C HIS A 63 16.54 -2.63 -6.37
N LYS A 64 17.40 -2.92 -5.37
CA LYS A 64 18.78 -3.34 -5.58
C LYS A 64 18.85 -4.84 -5.76
N THR A 65 18.39 -5.33 -6.89
CA THR A 65 18.30 -6.75 -7.22
C THR A 65 18.68 -6.97 -8.68
N ARG A 66 19.04 -8.20 -9.01
CA ARG A 66 19.33 -8.58 -10.40
C ARG A 66 18.06 -8.87 -11.20
N ASN A 67 16.93 -9.06 -10.54
CA ASN A 67 15.66 -9.29 -11.21
C ASN A 67 15.16 -8.00 -11.84
N PRO A 68 15.03 -7.93 -13.19
CA PRO A 68 14.63 -6.69 -13.86
C PRO A 68 13.27 -6.14 -13.43
N LEU A 69 12.32 -7.00 -13.09
CA LEU A 69 10.99 -6.57 -12.65
C LEU A 69 11.05 -5.93 -11.26
N LEU A 70 11.73 -6.60 -10.32
CA LEU A 70 11.85 -6.09 -8.95
C LEU A 70 12.63 -4.77 -8.91
N ARG A 71 13.54 -4.55 -9.85
CA ARG A 71 14.31 -3.31 -9.92
C ARG A 71 13.43 -2.09 -10.18
N THR A 72 12.26 -2.27 -10.76
CA THR A 72 11.32 -1.18 -11.02
C THR A 72 10.48 -0.80 -9.80
N GLY A 73 10.60 -1.55 -8.70
CA GLY A 73 9.72 -1.40 -7.54
C GLY A 73 9.70 -0.01 -6.94
N LYS A 74 10.86 0.63 -6.84
CA LYS A 74 10.95 1.98 -6.28
C LYS A 74 10.14 2.99 -7.09
N ALA A 75 10.36 3.03 -8.39
CA ALA A 75 9.66 3.96 -9.27
C ALA A 75 8.16 3.67 -9.28
N ARG A 76 7.78 2.41 -9.29
CA ARG A 76 6.38 2.01 -9.36
C ARG A 76 5.63 2.30 -8.06
N ILE A 77 6.25 2.13 -6.89
CA ILE A 77 5.57 2.45 -5.64
C ILE A 77 5.41 3.96 -5.46
N LEU A 78 6.37 4.73 -5.93
CA LEU A 78 6.24 6.19 -5.94
C LEU A 78 5.08 6.63 -6.84
N ALA A 79 4.94 6.03 -8.02
CA ALA A 79 3.84 6.31 -8.93
C ALA A 79 2.49 5.90 -8.32
N GLN A 80 2.45 4.77 -7.60
CA GLN A 80 1.25 4.31 -6.92
C GLN A 80 0.83 5.30 -5.82
N ALA A 81 1.78 5.75 -5.02
CA ALA A 81 1.50 6.72 -3.97
C ALA A 81 0.98 8.04 -4.56
N GLU A 82 1.60 8.50 -5.63
CA GLU A 82 1.17 9.71 -6.32
C GLU A 82 -0.25 9.58 -6.86
N ARG A 83 -0.57 8.47 -7.51
CA ARG A 83 -1.90 8.23 -8.06
C ARG A 83 -2.97 8.25 -6.97
N LEU A 84 -2.72 7.58 -5.85
CA LEU A 84 -3.65 7.55 -4.72
C LEU A 84 -3.87 8.97 -4.17
N THR A 85 -2.79 9.72 -3.99
CA THR A 85 -2.86 11.10 -3.48
C THR A 85 -3.65 11.99 -4.43
N GLN A 86 -3.45 11.86 -5.74
CA GLN A 86 -4.19 12.60 -6.75
C GLN A 86 -5.69 12.31 -6.69
N CYS A 87 -6.06 11.10 -6.31
CA CYS A 87 -7.45 10.70 -6.18
C CYS A 87 -8.08 11.05 -4.82
N GLY A 88 -7.37 11.78 -3.98
CA GLY A 88 -7.88 12.23 -2.68
C GLY A 88 -7.78 11.21 -1.56
N VAL A 89 -7.03 10.11 -1.75
CA VAL A 89 -6.83 9.10 -0.72
C VAL A 89 -5.77 9.58 0.27
N ASN A 90 -6.04 9.43 1.57
CA ASN A 90 -5.04 9.67 2.60
C ASN A 90 -3.98 8.58 2.51
N THR A 91 -2.82 8.92 1.98
CA THR A 91 -1.78 7.97 1.61
C THR A 91 -0.50 8.27 2.36
N THR A 92 0.14 7.22 2.87
CA THR A 92 1.50 7.31 3.38
C THR A 92 2.38 6.27 2.73
N LEU A 93 3.65 6.59 2.55
CA LEU A 93 4.65 5.65 2.05
C LEU A 93 5.79 5.61 3.05
N GLU A 94 6.01 4.46 3.66
CA GLU A 94 7.08 4.26 4.62
C GLU A 94 8.20 3.44 4.00
N TRP A 95 9.44 3.92 4.16
CA TRP A 95 10.64 3.20 3.74
C TRP A 95 11.19 2.44 4.93
N ASN A 96 11.38 1.12 4.76
CA ASN A 96 11.99 0.27 5.78
C ASN A 96 13.43 -0.06 5.39
N SER A 97 14.28 -0.33 6.39
CA SER A 97 15.64 -0.77 6.13
C SER A 97 15.63 -2.18 5.56
N GLY A 98 16.35 -2.38 4.47
CA GLY A 98 16.63 -3.71 3.95
C GLY A 98 15.89 -4.08 2.68
N ASN A 99 15.94 -5.38 2.36
CA ASN A 99 15.39 -5.94 1.14
C ASN A 99 13.97 -6.47 1.37
N HIS A 100 13.43 -7.16 0.37
CA HIS A 100 12.06 -7.67 0.38
C HIS A 100 11.80 -8.75 1.44
N PHE A 101 12.83 -9.39 1.95
CA PHE A 101 12.70 -10.55 2.83
C PHE A 101 13.01 -10.24 4.29
N GLN A 102 13.24 -8.98 4.64
CA GLN A 102 13.60 -8.60 6.00
C GLN A 102 12.40 -8.06 6.78
N ASP A 103 12.24 -8.57 8.01
CA ASP A 103 11.26 -8.05 8.99
C ASP A 103 9.82 -7.99 8.48
N ASN A 104 9.41 -8.99 7.71
CA ASN A 104 8.07 -9.00 7.09
C ASN A 104 6.95 -8.81 8.11
N ALA A 105 7.02 -9.50 9.24
CA ALA A 105 5.99 -9.41 10.28
C ALA A 105 5.94 -8.00 10.89
N ALA A 106 7.10 -7.43 11.22
CA ALA A 106 7.17 -6.09 11.80
C ALA A 106 6.69 -5.03 10.82
N ARG A 107 7.06 -5.15 9.56
CA ARG A 107 6.61 -4.23 8.50
C ARG A 107 5.10 -4.28 8.31
N THR A 108 4.54 -5.48 8.33
CA THR A 108 3.09 -5.66 8.19
C THR A 108 2.35 -5.10 9.40
N ALA A 109 2.87 -5.35 10.60
CA ALA A 109 2.28 -4.81 11.83
C ALA A 109 2.23 -3.28 11.81
N LYS A 110 3.29 -2.62 11.34
CA LYS A 110 3.30 -1.16 11.21
C LYS A 110 2.19 -0.67 10.30
N GLY A 111 1.95 -1.37 9.19
CA GLY A 111 0.90 -1.00 8.25
C GLY A 111 -0.48 -1.07 8.87
N PHE A 112 -0.78 -2.17 9.55
CA PHE A 112 -2.07 -2.32 10.23
C PHE A 112 -2.23 -1.31 11.36
N LEU A 113 -1.16 -1.01 12.10
CA LEU A 113 -1.21 -0.02 13.17
C LEU A 113 -1.55 1.36 12.61
N TRP A 114 -0.89 1.77 11.52
CA TRP A 114 -1.19 3.05 10.89
C TRP A 114 -2.66 3.12 10.45
N CYS A 115 -3.16 2.07 9.83
CA CYS A 115 -4.57 2.00 9.41
C CYS A 115 -5.51 2.13 10.59
N ALA A 116 -5.24 1.43 11.68
CA ALA A 116 -6.05 1.50 12.88
C ALA A 116 -6.06 2.90 13.48
N GLU A 117 -4.91 3.57 13.49
CA GLU A 117 -4.79 4.94 13.99
C GLU A 117 -5.61 5.93 13.14
N GLN A 118 -5.61 5.78 11.83
CA GLN A 118 -6.42 6.63 10.95
C GLN A 118 -7.90 6.44 11.23
N LEU A 119 -8.36 5.21 11.37
CA LEU A 119 -9.76 4.92 11.63
C LEU A 119 -10.19 5.37 13.03
N ALA A 120 -9.33 5.22 14.03
CA ALA A 120 -9.61 5.69 15.39
C ALA A 120 -9.77 7.21 15.42
N GLY A 121 -8.97 7.93 14.65
CA GLY A 121 -9.10 9.38 14.52
C GLY A 121 -10.43 9.80 13.91
N GLN A 122 -10.93 9.05 12.93
CA GLN A 122 -12.21 9.30 12.27
C GLN A 122 -13.40 8.93 13.13
N GLU A 123 -13.25 7.92 13.98
CA GLU A 123 -14.31 7.43 14.86
C GLU A 123 -14.45 8.21 16.15
N LYS A 124 -13.64 9.23 16.35
CA LYS A 124 -13.77 10.09 17.51
C LYS A 124 -15.13 10.76 17.45
N PRO A 125 -16.07 10.37 18.31
CA PRO A 125 -17.45 10.84 18.16
C PRO A 125 -17.62 12.32 18.42
N TYR A 126 -16.80 12.87 19.29
CA TYR A 126 -16.87 14.28 19.63
C TYR A 126 -15.50 14.82 19.93
N ALA A 127 -15.32 16.01 19.65
CA ALA A 127 -14.18 16.75 20.14
C ALA A 127 -14.42 17.15 21.59
#